data_70e71c7e559fdff3d3b288211f3ef5fa
#
_entry.id   70e71c7e559fdff3d3b288211f3ef5fa
#
_cell.length_a   1.000
_cell.length_b   1.000
_cell.length_c   1.000
_cell.angle_alpha   90.00
_cell.angle_beta   90.00
_cell.angle_gamma   90.00
#
_symmetry.space_group_name_H-M   'P 1'
#
loop_
_entity.id
_entity.type
_entity.pdbx_description
1 polymer ?
#
loop_
_entity_poly.entity_id
_entity_poly.type
_entity_poly.pdbx_seq_one_letter_code
_entity_poly.pdbx_strand_id
1 'polypeptide(L)'
;FGYALDNDVKHMSTVLLDEDRTIESRQLVDRFVNTQTFRVVGELQSVGEMTAAIRQGKAYVGIQIPPGFTRDVRAGRSAKFQVVIDGSSSTIASSALNTALGVAFRDSVLVLLKESGRRELPVEVRPQILYNPAMRSPNFFVPGVIGVVLQIGTTFATAMSLVRERER
;
A
#
# COMPACT_ATOMS: atom_id res chain seq x y z
N PHE A 1 19.94 4.86 -21.19
CA PHE A 1 20.07 4.59 -19.72
C PHE A 1 19.14 5.44 -18.82
N GLY A 2 18.19 6.22 -19.38
CA GLY A 2 17.31 7.12 -18.60
C GLY A 2 15.95 6.55 -18.18
N TYR A 3 15.56 5.32 -18.55
CA TYR A 3 14.24 4.76 -18.30
C TYR A 3 14.13 3.83 -17.07
N ALA A 4 15.20 3.65 -16.31
CA ALA A 4 15.24 2.65 -15.23
C ALA A 4 14.91 3.20 -13.83
N LEU A 5 14.56 4.48 -13.69
CA LEU A 5 14.34 5.13 -12.39
C LEU A 5 13.00 5.87 -12.29
N ASP A 6 12.01 5.51 -13.10
CA ASP A 6 10.64 5.97 -12.83
C ASP A 6 10.09 5.15 -11.65
N ASN A 7 10.35 5.66 -10.44
CA ASN A 7 9.91 5.08 -9.17
C ASN A 7 8.42 5.38 -8.91
N ASP A 8 7.68 5.78 -9.95
CA ASP A 8 6.27 6.10 -9.89
C ASP A 8 5.46 4.78 -9.89
N VAL A 9 5.19 4.29 -8.70
CA VAL A 9 4.40 3.06 -8.50
C VAL A 9 2.96 3.33 -8.89
N LYS A 10 2.62 3.02 -10.15
CA LYS A 10 1.26 3.18 -10.72
C LYS A 10 0.52 1.84 -10.71
N HIS A 11 -0.81 1.92 -10.63
CA HIS A 11 -1.72 0.78 -10.81
C HIS A 11 -1.51 -0.37 -9.80
N MET A 12 -1.21 -0.05 -8.53
CA MET A 12 -1.15 -1.06 -7.48
C MET A 12 -2.46 -1.84 -7.38
N SER A 13 -2.37 -3.17 -7.49
CA SER A 13 -3.54 -4.04 -7.33
C SER A 13 -4.15 -3.85 -5.95
N THR A 14 -5.40 -3.40 -5.94
CA THR A 14 -6.13 -2.99 -4.73
C THR A 14 -7.42 -3.78 -4.63
N VAL A 15 -7.72 -4.30 -3.46
CA VAL A 15 -9.01 -4.94 -3.15
C VAL A 15 -9.85 -4.02 -2.29
N LEU A 16 -11.16 -4.04 -2.50
CA LEU A 16 -12.12 -3.19 -1.83
C LEU A 16 -13.05 -4.01 -0.94
N LEU A 17 -13.27 -3.54 0.27
CA LEU A 17 -14.32 -3.99 1.18
C LEU A 17 -15.18 -2.77 1.54
N ASP A 18 -16.24 -2.54 0.77
CA ASP A 18 -17.20 -1.46 1.03
C ASP A 18 -18.42 -2.03 1.78
N GLU A 19 -18.43 -1.83 3.10
CA GLU A 19 -19.52 -2.26 3.98
C GLU A 19 -20.61 -1.19 4.09
N ASP A 20 -20.34 0.07 3.68
CA ASP A 20 -21.32 1.16 3.70
C ASP A 20 -22.23 1.16 2.45
N ARG A 21 -21.69 0.78 1.29
CA ARG A 21 -22.38 0.60 0.00
C ARG A 21 -23.23 1.79 -0.43
N THR A 22 -22.75 3.00 -0.20
CA THR A 22 -23.46 4.24 -0.49
C THR A 22 -22.86 4.98 -1.69
N ILE A 23 -23.44 6.12 -2.05
CA ILE A 23 -22.87 7.00 -3.09
C ILE A 23 -21.57 7.63 -2.59
N GLU A 24 -21.51 8.03 -1.33
CA GLU A 24 -20.35 8.68 -0.72
C GLU A 24 -19.18 7.72 -0.58
N SER A 25 -19.43 6.45 -0.23
CA SER A 25 -18.37 5.43 -0.20
C SER A 25 -17.79 5.18 -1.59
N ARG A 26 -18.63 5.11 -2.62
CA ARG A 26 -18.18 4.97 -4.02
C ARG A 26 -17.37 6.17 -4.49
N GLN A 27 -17.81 7.40 -4.15
CA GLN A 27 -17.04 8.61 -4.45
C GLN A 27 -15.66 8.61 -3.82
N LEU A 28 -15.50 8.07 -2.59
CA LEU A 28 -14.20 7.89 -1.96
C LEU A 28 -13.34 6.92 -2.79
N VAL A 29 -13.89 5.78 -3.19
CA VAL A 29 -13.18 4.79 -4.03
C VAL A 29 -12.76 5.40 -5.36
N ASP A 30 -13.64 6.14 -6.03
CA ASP A 30 -13.34 6.82 -7.31
C ASP A 30 -12.16 7.79 -7.16
N ARG A 31 -12.05 8.49 -6.03
CA ARG A 31 -10.90 9.37 -5.76
C ARG A 31 -9.60 8.60 -5.65
N PHE A 32 -9.61 7.42 -5.01
CA PHE A 32 -8.45 6.54 -4.97
C PHE A 32 -8.04 6.07 -6.37
N VAL A 33 -8.99 5.60 -7.16
CA VAL A 33 -8.76 5.15 -8.54
C VAL A 33 -8.23 6.28 -9.41
N ASN A 34 -8.77 7.49 -9.28
CA ASN A 34 -8.38 8.67 -10.05
C ASN A 34 -6.95 9.15 -9.74
N THR A 35 -6.32 8.70 -8.65
CA THR A 35 -4.88 8.97 -8.42
C THR A 35 -3.97 8.19 -9.37
N GLN A 36 -4.51 7.21 -10.12
CA GLN A 36 -3.77 6.25 -10.94
C GLN A 36 -2.75 5.38 -10.17
N THR A 37 -2.61 5.62 -8.88
CA THR A 37 -1.77 4.82 -7.98
C THR A 37 -2.43 3.48 -7.66
N PHE A 38 -3.76 3.47 -7.54
CA PHE A 38 -4.55 2.31 -7.15
C PHE A 38 -5.40 1.79 -8.31
N ARG A 39 -5.43 0.47 -8.48
CA ARG A 39 -6.31 -0.22 -9.42
C ARG A 39 -7.13 -1.25 -8.66
N VAL A 40 -8.43 -1.04 -8.53
CA VAL A 40 -9.33 -2.01 -7.91
C VAL A 40 -9.42 -3.25 -8.80
N VAL A 41 -9.00 -4.39 -8.26
CA VAL A 41 -8.98 -5.70 -8.94
C VAL A 41 -10.07 -6.64 -8.43
N GLY A 42 -10.76 -6.27 -7.36
CA GLY A 42 -11.87 -7.06 -6.82
C GLY A 42 -12.53 -6.41 -5.61
N GLU A 43 -13.81 -6.72 -5.42
CA GLU A 43 -14.59 -6.39 -4.23
C GLU A 43 -14.72 -7.65 -3.37
N LEU A 44 -14.56 -7.48 -2.06
CA LEU A 44 -14.55 -8.57 -1.08
C LEU A 44 -15.69 -8.40 -0.08
N GLN A 45 -16.02 -9.49 0.61
CA GLN A 45 -17.14 -9.51 1.55
C GLN A 45 -16.68 -9.50 3.01
N SER A 46 -15.40 -9.71 3.28
CA SER A 46 -14.87 -9.78 4.64
C SER A 46 -13.42 -9.34 4.76
N VAL A 47 -13.05 -8.90 5.97
CA VAL A 47 -11.66 -8.56 6.33
C VAL A 47 -10.74 -9.79 6.18
N GLY A 48 -11.26 -10.99 6.45
CA GLY A 48 -10.51 -12.23 6.30
C GLY A 48 -10.10 -12.48 4.84
N GLU A 49 -11.03 -12.26 3.89
CA GLU A 49 -10.74 -12.35 2.46
C GLU A 49 -9.72 -11.30 2.02
N MET A 50 -9.82 -10.06 2.53
CA MET A 50 -8.88 -8.99 2.21
C MET A 50 -7.47 -9.34 2.69
N THR A 51 -7.34 -9.79 3.93
CA THR A 51 -6.05 -10.22 4.49
C THR A 51 -5.49 -11.42 3.72
N ALA A 52 -6.34 -12.38 3.32
CA ALA A 52 -5.93 -13.52 2.53
C ALA A 52 -5.46 -13.11 1.13
N ALA A 53 -6.14 -12.16 0.46
CA ALA A 53 -5.76 -11.66 -0.85
C ALA A 53 -4.39 -10.97 -0.81
N ILE A 54 -4.13 -10.15 0.20
CA ILE A 54 -2.83 -9.50 0.40
C ILE A 54 -1.75 -10.54 0.70
N ARG A 55 -2.01 -11.49 1.60
CA ARG A 55 -1.06 -12.56 1.94
C ARG A 55 -0.70 -13.44 0.74
N GLN A 56 -1.64 -13.68 -0.16
CA GLN A 56 -1.43 -14.44 -1.40
C GLN A 56 -0.77 -13.63 -2.52
N GLY A 57 -0.45 -12.36 -2.29
CA GLY A 57 0.13 -11.47 -3.30
C GLY A 57 -0.83 -11.09 -4.43
N LYS A 58 -2.14 -11.32 -4.27
CA LYS A 58 -3.16 -10.92 -5.25
C LYS A 58 -3.42 -9.41 -5.25
N ALA A 59 -3.18 -8.77 -4.11
CA ALA A 59 -3.29 -7.33 -3.93
C ALA A 59 -2.18 -6.82 -3.03
N TYR A 60 -1.71 -5.59 -3.28
CA TYR A 60 -0.77 -4.87 -2.43
C TYR A 60 -1.49 -4.00 -1.41
N VAL A 61 -2.72 -3.60 -1.71
CA VAL A 61 -3.50 -2.69 -0.89
C VAL A 61 -4.93 -3.21 -0.73
N GLY A 62 -5.47 -3.05 0.47
CA GLY A 62 -6.89 -3.25 0.77
C GLY A 62 -7.49 -1.96 1.29
N ILE A 63 -8.64 -1.55 0.76
CA ILE A 63 -9.40 -0.40 1.27
C ILE A 63 -10.66 -0.95 1.92
N GLN A 64 -10.85 -0.64 3.21
CA GLN A 64 -12.06 -0.99 3.95
C GLN A 64 -12.82 0.28 4.33
N ILE A 65 -14.07 0.36 3.91
CA ILE A 65 -15.01 1.42 4.28
C ILE A 65 -16.03 0.80 5.22
N PRO A 66 -16.01 1.15 6.52
CA PRO A 66 -16.90 0.54 7.51
C PRO A 66 -18.34 1.02 7.37
N PRO A 67 -19.32 0.28 7.90
CA PRO A 67 -20.70 0.70 7.91
C PRO A 67 -20.88 2.00 8.72
N GLY A 68 -21.72 2.91 8.22
CA GLY A 68 -21.98 4.21 8.82
C GLY A 68 -20.98 5.31 8.42
N PHE A 69 -20.06 5.04 7.50
CA PHE A 69 -19.15 6.05 6.93
C PHE A 69 -19.91 7.28 6.42
N THR A 70 -20.91 7.08 5.57
CA THR A 70 -21.75 8.16 5.03
C THR A 70 -22.53 8.91 6.10
N ARG A 71 -23.06 8.20 7.10
CA ARG A 71 -23.76 8.83 8.20
C ARG A 71 -22.84 9.80 8.95
N ASP A 72 -21.58 9.43 9.16
CA ASP A 72 -20.60 10.26 9.86
C ASP A 72 -20.17 11.44 9.00
N VAL A 73 -19.94 11.24 7.69
CA VAL A 73 -19.70 12.34 6.73
C VAL A 73 -20.82 13.36 6.74
N ARG A 74 -22.09 12.90 6.59
CA ARG A 74 -23.26 13.80 6.54
C ARG A 74 -23.54 14.49 7.86
N ALA A 75 -23.26 13.83 8.98
CA ALA A 75 -23.42 14.42 10.31
C ALA A 75 -22.26 15.34 10.71
N GLY A 76 -21.26 15.48 9.83
CA GLY A 76 -20.07 16.30 10.10
C GLY A 76 -19.15 15.75 11.16
N ARG A 77 -19.25 14.47 11.45
CA ARG A 77 -18.31 13.78 12.33
C ARG A 77 -17.12 13.29 11.52
N SER A 78 -16.03 12.96 12.20
CA SER A 78 -14.87 12.34 11.55
C SER A 78 -15.23 10.94 11.06
N ALA A 79 -15.42 10.79 9.74
CA ALA A 79 -15.64 9.50 9.10
C ALA A 79 -14.30 8.78 8.90
N LYS A 80 -14.24 7.52 9.30
CA LYS A 80 -13.01 6.73 9.29
C LYS A 80 -13.08 5.65 8.24
N PHE A 81 -11.99 5.44 7.52
CA PHE A 81 -11.80 4.28 6.66
C PHE A 81 -10.40 3.71 6.87
N GLN A 82 -10.20 2.44 6.55
CA GLN A 82 -8.94 1.77 6.76
C GLN A 82 -8.26 1.47 5.42
N VAL A 83 -6.94 1.64 5.39
CA VAL A 83 -6.09 1.22 4.27
C VAL A 83 -5.07 0.21 4.79
N VAL A 84 -5.20 -1.03 4.35
CA VAL A 84 -4.29 -2.13 4.67
C VAL A 84 -3.26 -2.22 3.56
N ILE A 85 -1.98 -2.19 3.89
CA ILE A 85 -0.89 -2.11 2.92
C ILE A 85 0.07 -3.27 3.16
N ASP A 86 0.48 -3.93 2.08
CA ASP A 86 1.57 -4.90 2.11
C ASP A 86 2.91 -4.17 2.32
N GLY A 87 3.51 -4.34 3.48
CA GLY A 87 4.79 -3.74 3.85
C GLY A 87 6.01 -4.54 3.42
N SER A 88 5.86 -5.63 2.66
CA SER A 88 6.98 -6.43 2.18
C SER A 88 7.94 -5.62 1.30
N SER A 89 7.42 -4.66 0.53
CA SER A 89 8.19 -3.65 -0.20
C SER A 89 8.01 -2.27 0.41
N SER A 90 9.06 -1.70 0.98
CA SER A 90 9.02 -0.37 1.61
C SER A 90 8.68 0.75 0.61
N THR A 91 9.10 0.63 -0.65
CA THR A 91 8.81 1.60 -1.72
C THR A 91 7.32 1.61 -2.05
N ILE A 92 6.72 0.43 -2.27
CA ILE A 92 5.29 0.28 -2.54
C ILE A 92 4.47 0.78 -1.35
N ALA A 93 4.85 0.36 -0.13
CA ALA A 93 4.16 0.73 1.08
C ALA A 93 4.18 2.25 1.33
N SER A 94 5.33 2.91 1.13
CA SER A 94 5.46 4.36 1.28
C SER A 94 4.64 5.12 0.24
N SER A 95 4.66 4.67 -1.03
CA SER A 95 3.86 5.28 -2.10
C SER A 95 2.35 5.14 -1.81
N ALA A 96 1.90 3.95 -1.43
CA ALA A 96 0.51 3.70 -1.08
C ALA A 96 0.05 4.56 0.11
N LEU A 97 0.87 4.62 1.17
CA LEU A 97 0.59 5.41 2.37
C LEU A 97 0.48 6.91 2.05
N ASN A 98 1.46 7.47 1.34
CA ASN A 98 1.49 8.88 1.00
C ASN A 98 0.29 9.27 0.14
N THR A 99 -0.07 8.44 -0.85
CA THR A 99 -1.25 8.68 -1.69
C THR A 99 -2.55 8.58 -0.89
N ALA A 100 -2.68 7.58 -0.01
CA ALA A 100 -3.86 7.44 0.85
C ALA A 100 -4.04 8.63 1.80
N LEU A 101 -2.97 9.11 2.41
CA LEU A 101 -2.98 10.32 3.23
C LEU A 101 -3.33 11.56 2.41
N GLY A 102 -2.80 11.67 1.18
CA GLY A 102 -3.11 12.77 0.27
C GLY A 102 -4.60 12.83 -0.12
N VAL A 103 -5.22 11.68 -0.40
CA VAL A 103 -6.66 11.58 -0.67
C VAL A 103 -7.47 12.03 0.54
N ALA A 104 -7.18 11.50 1.73
CA ALA A 104 -7.88 11.86 2.95
C ALA A 104 -7.74 13.36 3.31
N PHE A 105 -6.54 13.91 3.14
CA PHE A 105 -6.28 15.33 3.39
C PHE A 105 -7.05 16.22 2.42
N ARG A 106 -7.03 15.91 1.11
CA ARG A 106 -7.77 16.67 0.08
C ARG A 106 -9.26 16.69 0.38
N ASP A 107 -9.83 15.56 0.75
CA ASP A 107 -11.25 15.45 1.10
C ASP A 107 -11.58 16.30 2.32
N SER A 108 -10.73 16.24 3.32
CA SER A 108 -10.89 17.03 4.55
C SER A 108 -10.87 18.53 4.27
N VAL A 109 -9.96 18.99 3.42
CA VAL A 109 -9.88 20.41 3.04
C VAL A 109 -11.12 20.85 2.25
N LEU A 110 -11.60 20.04 1.31
CA LEU A 110 -12.79 20.38 0.53
C LEU A 110 -14.06 20.50 1.38
N VAL A 111 -14.19 19.68 2.42
CA VAL A 111 -15.32 19.77 3.35
C VAL A 111 -15.19 20.99 4.25
N LEU A 112 -13.99 21.29 4.76
CA LEU A 112 -13.73 22.48 5.58
C LEU A 112 -14.01 23.78 4.83
N LEU A 113 -13.70 23.83 3.54
CA LEU A 113 -13.98 25.01 2.69
C LEU A 113 -15.48 25.20 2.44
N LYS A 114 -16.28 24.14 2.47
CA LYS A 114 -17.74 24.22 2.28
C LYS A 114 -18.50 24.60 3.54
N GLU A 115 -17.93 24.33 4.70
CA GLU A 115 -18.58 24.59 5.99
C GLU A 115 -17.66 25.40 6.92
N SER A 116 -17.82 26.71 6.89
CA SER A 116 -17.13 27.63 7.79
C SER A 116 -17.50 27.35 9.24
N GLY A 117 -16.63 26.65 9.98
CA GLY A 117 -16.81 26.44 11.42
C GLY A 117 -16.38 25.09 12.01
N ARG A 118 -15.96 24.13 11.21
CA ARG A 118 -15.48 22.83 11.74
C ARG A 118 -14.02 22.87 12.17
N ARG A 119 -13.75 22.28 13.35
CA ARG A 119 -12.38 22.17 13.93
C ARG A 119 -11.72 20.81 13.70
N GLU A 120 -12.44 19.79 13.23
CA GLU A 120 -11.93 18.44 13.05
C GLU A 120 -11.92 18.04 11.57
N LEU A 121 -10.92 17.26 11.18
CA LEU A 121 -10.81 16.70 9.82
C LEU A 121 -11.96 15.71 9.61
N PRO A 122 -12.83 15.93 8.59
CA PRO A 122 -14.04 15.13 8.43
C PRO A 122 -13.79 13.71 7.90
N VAL A 123 -12.58 13.45 7.37
CA VAL A 123 -12.21 12.12 6.87
C VAL A 123 -10.86 11.72 7.45
N GLU A 124 -10.81 10.60 8.16
CA GLU A 124 -9.61 10.05 8.78
C GLU A 124 -9.24 8.72 8.12
N VAL A 125 -8.05 8.64 7.55
CA VAL A 125 -7.49 7.36 7.11
C VAL A 125 -6.78 6.67 8.27
N ARG A 126 -7.04 5.36 8.43
CA ARG A 126 -6.33 4.50 9.37
C ARG A 126 -5.44 3.53 8.60
N PRO A 127 -4.16 3.85 8.39
CA PRO A 127 -3.25 2.96 7.70
C PRO A 127 -2.88 1.78 8.62
N GLN A 128 -2.89 0.57 8.05
CA GLN A 128 -2.37 -0.64 8.67
C GLN A 128 -1.36 -1.28 7.72
N ILE A 129 -0.10 -1.32 8.12
CA ILE A 129 0.97 -1.93 7.34
C ILE A 129 1.20 -3.34 7.85
N LEU A 130 1.04 -4.33 6.97
CA LEU A 130 1.33 -5.73 7.25
C LEU A 130 2.80 -6.03 7.00
N TYR A 131 3.35 -7.01 7.72
CA TYR A 131 4.70 -7.59 7.60
C TYR A 131 5.89 -6.69 7.98
N ASN A 132 5.86 -5.39 7.67
CA ASN A 132 6.94 -4.45 7.98
C ASN A 132 6.37 -3.10 8.47
N PRO A 133 5.71 -3.04 9.64
CA PRO A 133 5.05 -1.83 10.13
C PRO A 133 5.99 -0.62 10.26
N ALA A 134 7.28 -0.86 10.50
CA ALA A 134 8.28 0.20 10.62
C ALA A 134 8.85 0.66 9.27
N MET A 135 8.43 0.06 8.15
CA MET A 135 8.93 0.31 6.79
C MET A 135 10.46 0.37 6.69
N ARG A 136 11.14 -0.51 7.45
CA ARG A 136 12.61 -0.53 7.50
C ARG A 136 13.16 -1.25 6.28
N SER A 137 13.86 -0.50 5.42
CA SER A 137 14.56 -1.04 4.25
C SER A 137 15.53 -2.18 4.54
N PRO A 138 16.24 -2.24 5.70
CA PRO A 138 17.12 -3.35 6.03
C PRO A 138 16.44 -4.71 6.04
N ASN A 139 15.15 -4.79 6.39
CA ASN A 139 14.41 -6.05 6.42
C ASN A 139 14.25 -6.68 5.03
N PHE A 140 14.39 -5.88 3.97
CA PHE A 140 14.33 -6.33 2.59
C PHE A 140 15.74 -6.50 1.99
N PHE A 141 16.64 -5.54 2.22
CA PHE A 141 17.98 -5.55 1.62
C PHE A 141 18.93 -6.59 2.22
N VAL A 142 18.87 -6.83 3.55
CA VAL A 142 19.80 -7.72 4.22
C VAL A 142 19.76 -9.15 3.65
N PRO A 143 18.61 -9.81 3.49
CA PRO A 143 18.55 -11.14 2.88
C PRO A 143 19.05 -11.16 1.44
N GLY A 144 18.75 -10.11 0.66
CA GLY A 144 19.20 -9.99 -0.73
C GLY A 144 20.72 -9.86 -0.84
N VAL A 145 21.33 -9.02 -0.02
CA VAL A 145 22.79 -8.83 0.01
C VAL A 145 23.50 -10.12 0.45
N ILE A 146 22.98 -10.83 1.45
CA ILE A 146 23.53 -12.13 1.86
C ILE A 146 23.51 -13.12 0.69
N GLY A 147 22.41 -13.20 -0.05
CA GLY A 147 22.31 -14.07 -1.24
C GLY A 147 23.35 -13.75 -2.29
N VAL A 148 23.54 -12.45 -2.62
CA VAL A 148 24.57 -12.01 -3.59
C VAL A 148 25.98 -12.32 -3.11
N VAL A 149 26.29 -12.07 -1.85
CA VAL A 149 27.63 -12.38 -1.27
C VAL A 149 27.92 -13.88 -1.30
N LEU A 150 26.93 -14.72 -0.96
CA LEU A 150 27.08 -16.17 -1.04
C LEU A 150 27.28 -16.64 -2.50
N GLN A 151 26.54 -16.06 -3.44
CA GLN A 151 26.68 -16.40 -4.87
C GLN A 151 28.09 -16.07 -5.39
N ILE A 152 28.59 -14.87 -5.09
CA ILE A 152 29.95 -14.46 -5.49
C ILE A 152 30.98 -15.37 -4.82
N GLY A 153 30.85 -15.64 -3.52
CA GLY A 153 31.77 -16.50 -2.78
C GLY A 153 31.84 -17.93 -3.31
N THR A 154 30.68 -18.54 -3.60
CA THR A 154 30.63 -19.90 -4.18
C THR A 154 31.22 -19.95 -5.59
N THR A 155 30.91 -18.94 -6.44
CA THR A 155 31.47 -18.85 -7.80
C THR A 155 32.98 -18.72 -7.75
N PHE A 156 33.52 -17.89 -6.86
CA PHE A 156 34.96 -17.70 -6.71
C PHE A 156 35.66 -18.96 -6.19
N ALA A 157 35.07 -19.62 -5.17
CA ALA A 157 35.61 -20.86 -4.63
C ALA A 157 35.62 -21.98 -5.68
N THR A 158 34.58 -22.10 -6.50
CA THR A 158 34.50 -23.09 -7.59
C THR A 158 35.56 -22.81 -8.67
N ALA A 159 35.72 -21.55 -9.09
CA ALA A 159 36.71 -21.15 -10.09
C ALA A 159 38.13 -21.46 -9.57
N MET A 160 38.46 -21.14 -8.34
CA MET A 160 39.76 -21.45 -7.73
C MET A 160 40.02 -22.96 -7.64
N SER A 161 39.00 -23.76 -7.32
CA SER A 161 39.11 -25.21 -7.24
C SER A 161 39.44 -25.81 -8.63
N LEU A 162 38.74 -25.34 -9.68
CA LEU A 162 38.99 -25.79 -11.06
C LEU A 162 40.38 -25.45 -11.58
N VAL A 163 40.86 -24.23 -11.28
CA VAL A 163 42.22 -23.82 -11.68
C VAL A 163 43.27 -24.70 -11.00
N ARG A 164 43.10 -24.95 -9.70
CA ARG A 164 44.04 -25.80 -8.93
C ARG A 164 44.06 -27.26 -9.37
N GLU A 165 42.93 -27.78 -9.85
CA GLU A 165 42.82 -29.14 -10.34
C GLU A 165 43.50 -29.28 -11.71
N ARG A 166 43.55 -28.22 -12.52
CA ARG A 166 44.14 -28.19 -13.84
C ARG A 166 45.67 -28.02 -13.81
N GLU A 167 46.21 -27.54 -12.70
CA GLU A 167 47.66 -27.34 -12.50
C GLU A 167 48.35 -28.58 -11.85
N ARG A 168 47.61 -29.63 -11.54
CA ARG A 168 48.14 -30.92 -11.07
C ARG A 168 48.12 -31.96 -12.18
#